data_9351865f197a3c8e5d181fe20fea61e6
#
_entry.id   9351865f197a3c8e5d181fe20fea61e6
#
_cell.length_a   1.000
_cell.length_b   1.000
_cell.length_c   1.000
_cell.angle_alpha   90.00
_cell.angle_beta   90.00
_cell.angle_gamma   90.00
#
_symmetry.space_group_name_H-M   'P 1'
#
loop_
_entity.id
_entity.type
_entity.pdbx_description
1 polymer ?
#
loop_
_entity_poly.entity_id
_entity_poly.type
_entity_poly.pdbx_seq_one_letter_code
_entity_poly.pdbx_strand_id
1 'polypeptide(L)'
;MDLKKLFIPVNSLDGDEAKAYFASHREGEYTLLDVRQPWEYEDEHLPGARLIPLPQLPNAYQELDPEKPTVVHCAVGGRSRVAAQMLSGLGFKEVYNLAGGIKAFEGPKAAGPQELDLDLVRGDEPPAEVVVLAYGMEKALQLFYEARLDQAQDQEMQGLFAQLSRVEQQHQQRLLDQYRQLAPAGEAAALPAVFSPGNTLEGGFKVQEFMEKNESYLDTVPHVLDLAMMLETQALDLYLRLARRCSQTSTREVLWRIADEEKAHLASLGRLLEAKLKEKG
;
A
#
# COMPACT_ATOMS: atom_id res chain seq x y z
N MET A 1 -8.44 36.61 2.98
CA MET A 1 -7.31 35.70 3.22
C MET A 1 -6.09 36.58 3.52
N ASP A 2 -5.46 36.42 4.67
CA ASP A 2 -4.30 37.23 5.04
C ASP A 2 -3.08 36.73 4.26
N LEU A 3 -2.55 37.52 3.33
CA LEU A 3 -1.42 37.19 2.47
C LEU A 3 -0.13 36.85 3.26
N LYS A 4 -0.02 37.34 4.51
CA LYS A 4 1.11 36.99 5.39
C LYS A 4 1.15 35.51 5.76
N LYS A 5 0.00 34.79 5.72
CA LYS A 5 -0.09 33.36 5.99
C LYS A 5 0.38 32.48 4.82
N LEU A 6 0.54 33.04 3.61
CA LEU A 6 1.04 32.31 2.43
C LEU A 6 2.57 32.18 2.41
N PHE A 7 3.30 32.85 3.30
CA PHE A 7 4.77 32.85 3.37
C PHE A 7 5.30 32.12 4.61
N ILE A 8 4.53 31.24 5.21
CA ILE A 8 5.01 30.40 6.30
C ILE A 8 6.07 29.44 5.75
N PRO A 9 7.28 29.42 6.31
CA PRO A 9 8.28 28.43 5.92
C PRO A 9 7.74 27.03 6.16
N VAL A 10 7.85 26.17 5.16
CA VAL A 10 7.44 24.76 5.24
C VAL A 10 8.66 23.88 5.14
N ASN A 11 8.78 22.93 6.04
CA ASN A 11 9.80 21.91 5.97
C ASN A 11 9.63 21.07 4.71
N SER A 12 10.72 20.69 4.11
CA SER A 12 10.70 19.80 2.95
C SER A 12 11.50 18.54 3.27
N LEU A 13 11.01 17.40 2.80
CA LEU A 13 11.74 16.14 2.78
C LEU A 13 12.15 15.88 1.34
N ASP A 14 13.38 15.54 1.09
CA ASP A 14 13.78 14.97 -0.20
C ASP A 14 13.32 13.51 -0.31
N GLY A 15 13.62 12.83 -1.42
CA GLY A 15 13.16 11.46 -1.66
C GLY A 15 13.67 10.47 -0.62
N ASP A 16 14.95 10.60 -0.19
CA ASP A 16 15.56 9.68 0.77
C ASP A 16 15.11 9.99 2.20
N GLU A 17 15.00 11.27 2.56
CA GLU A 17 14.42 11.71 3.83
C GLU A 17 12.96 11.25 3.97
N ALA A 18 12.17 11.30 2.89
CA ALA A 18 10.79 10.82 2.88
C ALA A 18 10.72 9.30 3.04
N LYS A 19 11.59 8.52 2.36
CA LYS A 19 11.71 7.07 2.57
C LYS A 19 12.03 6.73 4.02
N ALA A 20 13.02 7.43 4.61
CA ALA A 20 13.40 7.24 6.01
C ALA A 20 12.25 7.61 6.95
N TYR A 21 11.51 8.69 6.65
CA TYR A 21 10.33 9.09 7.40
C TYR A 21 9.26 7.99 7.38
N PHE A 22 8.86 7.52 6.20
CA PHE A 22 7.84 6.45 6.08
C PHE A 22 8.28 5.12 6.69
N ALA A 23 9.58 4.81 6.67
CA ALA A 23 10.12 3.60 7.30
C ALA A 23 10.14 3.69 8.83
N SER A 24 10.24 4.88 9.41
CA SER A 24 10.30 5.11 10.85
C SER A 24 8.96 5.34 11.53
N HIS A 25 7.89 5.52 10.76
CA HIS A 25 6.53 5.74 11.25
C HIS A 25 5.62 4.60 10.83
N ARG A 26 4.70 4.23 11.73
CA ARG A 26 3.66 3.24 11.44
C ARG A 26 2.57 3.86 10.58
N GLU A 27 1.89 3.01 9.81
CA GLU A 27 0.72 3.46 9.07
C GLU A 27 -0.38 3.96 10.02
N GLY A 28 -1.04 5.03 9.60
CA GLY A 28 -2.03 5.72 10.44
C GLY A 28 -1.46 6.77 11.39
N GLU A 29 -0.14 6.85 11.63
CA GLU A 29 0.49 7.90 12.45
C GLU A 29 0.65 9.21 11.69
N TYR A 30 0.65 9.20 10.37
CA TYR A 30 0.77 10.37 9.49
C TYR A 30 -0.30 10.39 8.40
N THR A 31 -0.41 11.50 7.73
CA THR A 31 -1.23 11.66 6.52
C THR A 31 -0.30 11.87 5.33
N LEU A 32 -0.46 11.04 4.29
CA LEU A 32 0.16 11.26 2.98
C LEU A 32 -0.88 11.89 2.05
N LEU A 33 -0.62 13.09 1.56
CA LEU A 33 -1.57 13.87 0.77
C LEU A 33 -1.05 14.11 -0.65
N ASP A 34 -1.79 13.61 -1.64
CA ASP A 34 -1.55 13.92 -3.05
C ASP A 34 -2.44 15.09 -3.49
N VAL A 35 -1.83 16.17 -3.98
CA VAL A 35 -2.56 17.35 -4.46
C VAL A 35 -2.56 17.49 -5.98
N ARG A 36 -2.32 16.38 -6.69
CA ARG A 36 -2.37 16.29 -8.15
C ARG A 36 -3.80 16.20 -8.66
N GLN A 37 -3.95 16.01 -9.98
CA GLN A 37 -5.25 15.74 -10.59
C GLN A 37 -5.58 14.23 -10.52
N PRO A 38 -6.86 13.84 -10.60
CA PRO A 38 -7.26 12.43 -10.55
C PRO A 38 -6.54 11.54 -11.57
N TRP A 39 -6.41 11.97 -12.80
CA TRP A 39 -5.74 11.21 -13.85
C TRP A 39 -4.22 11.01 -13.57
N GLU A 40 -3.55 11.96 -12.88
CA GLU A 40 -2.15 11.81 -12.46
C GLU A 40 -2.02 10.77 -11.33
N TYR A 41 -3.02 10.69 -10.46
CA TYR A 41 -3.10 9.72 -9.38
C TYR A 41 -3.38 8.32 -9.91
N GLU A 42 -4.33 8.19 -10.85
CA GLU A 42 -4.70 6.93 -11.48
C GLU A 42 -3.55 6.29 -12.26
N ASP A 43 -2.70 7.10 -12.89
CA ASP A 43 -1.51 6.64 -13.63
C ASP A 43 -0.48 6.03 -12.66
N GLU A 44 -0.08 6.77 -11.64
CA GLU A 44 0.76 6.30 -10.53
C GLU A 44 0.55 7.15 -9.27
N HIS A 45 0.62 6.57 -8.09
CA HIS A 45 0.59 7.31 -6.83
C HIS A 45 1.40 6.61 -5.73
N LEU A 46 1.75 7.35 -4.67
CA LEU A 46 2.37 6.74 -3.49
C LEU A 46 1.31 5.94 -2.71
N PRO A 47 1.61 4.70 -2.28
CA PRO A 47 0.64 3.86 -1.58
C PRO A 47 0.02 4.58 -0.38
N GLY A 48 -1.29 4.48 -0.25
CA GLY A 48 -2.05 5.13 0.81
C GLY A 48 -2.17 6.66 0.69
N ALA A 49 -1.70 7.28 -0.39
CA ALA A 49 -1.90 8.70 -0.58
C ALA A 49 -3.40 9.05 -0.69
N ARG A 50 -3.82 10.06 0.06
CA ARG A 50 -5.15 10.64 -0.06
C ARG A 50 -5.13 11.70 -1.15
N LEU A 51 -5.95 11.53 -2.18
CA LEU A 51 -6.07 12.51 -3.24
C LEU A 51 -7.02 13.65 -2.83
N ILE A 52 -6.49 14.85 -2.76
CA ILE A 52 -7.27 16.10 -2.69
C ILE A 52 -6.60 17.11 -3.62
N PRO A 53 -7.08 17.27 -4.86
CA PRO A 53 -6.50 18.22 -5.80
C PRO A 53 -6.35 19.63 -5.21
N LEU A 54 -5.21 20.29 -5.46
CA LEU A 54 -4.90 21.61 -4.88
C LEU A 54 -6.06 22.62 -4.96
N PRO A 55 -6.83 22.72 -6.07
CA PRO A 55 -7.96 23.65 -6.14
C PRO A 55 -9.12 23.29 -5.19
N GLN A 56 -9.23 22.01 -4.78
CA GLN A 56 -10.29 21.54 -3.87
C GLN A 56 -9.87 21.63 -2.40
N LEU A 57 -8.57 21.66 -2.11
CA LEU A 57 -8.03 21.65 -0.76
C LEU A 57 -8.60 22.74 0.16
N PRO A 58 -8.89 23.99 -0.30
CA PRO A 58 -9.51 25.01 0.55
C PRO A 58 -10.88 24.63 1.12
N ASN A 59 -11.59 23.71 0.49
CA ASN A 59 -12.91 23.26 0.92
C ASN A 59 -12.89 21.87 1.59
N ALA A 60 -11.81 21.11 1.40
CA ALA A 60 -11.70 19.73 1.86
C ALA A 60 -10.67 19.51 3.00
N TYR A 61 -9.88 20.53 3.37
CA TYR A 61 -8.87 20.38 4.43
C TYR A 61 -9.43 19.95 5.78
N GLN A 62 -10.71 20.24 6.06
CA GLN A 62 -11.40 19.84 7.29
C GLN A 62 -11.58 18.33 7.44
N GLU A 63 -11.40 17.59 6.36
CA GLU A 63 -11.42 16.13 6.36
C GLU A 63 -10.07 15.52 6.81
N LEU A 64 -9.04 16.34 6.96
CA LEU A 64 -7.73 15.98 7.43
C LEU A 64 -7.59 16.27 8.92
N ASP A 65 -6.80 15.44 9.62
CA ASP A 65 -6.51 15.64 11.03
C ASP A 65 -5.34 16.64 11.19
N PRO A 66 -5.55 17.84 11.75
CA PRO A 66 -4.49 18.83 11.90
C PRO A 66 -3.44 18.45 12.96
N GLU A 67 -3.74 17.48 13.83
CA GLU A 67 -2.82 16.99 14.85
C GLU A 67 -1.81 15.99 14.29
N LYS A 68 -2.14 15.32 13.17
CA LYS A 68 -1.26 14.36 12.51
C LYS A 68 -0.25 15.03 11.61
N PRO A 69 1.02 14.60 11.65
CA PRO A 69 1.99 14.98 10.63
C PRO A 69 1.45 14.72 9.23
N THR A 70 1.60 15.69 8.34
CA THR A 70 1.09 15.61 6.97
C THR A 70 2.22 15.79 5.97
N VAL A 71 2.52 14.77 5.19
CA VAL A 71 3.47 14.83 4.06
C VAL A 71 2.66 15.09 2.79
N VAL A 72 2.93 16.22 2.14
CA VAL A 72 2.21 16.65 0.93
C VAL A 72 3.09 16.46 -0.28
N HIS A 73 2.59 15.81 -1.32
CA HIS A 73 3.30 15.69 -2.59
C HIS A 73 2.47 16.10 -3.80
N CYS A 74 3.18 16.36 -4.89
CA CYS A 74 2.63 16.51 -6.23
C CYS A 74 3.60 15.90 -7.25
N ALA A 75 3.52 16.25 -8.52
CA ALA A 75 4.44 15.70 -9.53
C ALA A 75 5.92 16.11 -9.29
N VAL A 76 6.20 17.40 -9.00
CA VAL A 76 7.56 17.97 -8.94
C VAL A 76 7.79 18.92 -7.74
N GLY A 77 6.92 18.91 -6.73
CA GLY A 77 7.11 19.67 -5.48
C GLY A 77 6.54 21.10 -5.47
N GLY A 78 6.08 21.66 -6.59
CA GLY A 78 5.60 23.05 -6.65
C GLY A 78 4.18 23.22 -6.06
N ARG A 79 3.20 22.44 -6.53
CA ARG A 79 1.82 22.45 -6.04
C ARG A 79 1.76 22.04 -4.57
N SER A 80 2.53 21.04 -4.17
CA SER A 80 2.58 20.55 -2.79
C SER A 80 3.18 21.56 -1.81
N ARG A 81 4.15 22.38 -2.24
CA ARG A 81 4.66 23.47 -1.41
C ARG A 81 3.58 24.50 -1.09
N VAL A 82 2.76 24.88 -2.09
CA VAL A 82 1.62 25.80 -1.89
C VAL A 82 0.59 25.18 -0.94
N ALA A 83 0.26 23.90 -1.14
CA ALA A 83 -0.68 23.17 -0.27
C ALA A 83 -0.15 23.09 1.17
N ALA A 84 1.11 22.76 1.35
CA ALA A 84 1.75 22.68 2.67
C ALA A 84 1.74 24.02 3.40
N GLN A 85 2.05 25.12 2.70
CA GLN A 85 1.96 26.48 3.26
C GLN A 85 0.52 26.83 3.69
N MET A 86 -0.46 26.43 2.89
CA MET A 86 -1.88 26.63 3.20
C MET A 86 -2.29 25.85 4.45
N LEU A 87 -1.96 24.55 4.54
CA LEU A 87 -2.27 23.71 5.69
C LEU A 87 -1.61 24.25 6.97
N SER A 88 -0.32 24.64 6.91
CA SER A 88 0.38 25.29 8.03
C SER A 88 -0.32 26.57 8.47
N GLY A 89 -0.79 27.40 7.52
CA GLY A 89 -1.57 28.61 7.79
C GLY A 89 -2.96 28.34 8.39
N LEU A 90 -3.50 27.13 8.22
CA LEU A 90 -4.79 26.67 8.78
C LEU A 90 -4.61 25.98 10.14
N GLY A 91 -3.40 25.89 10.68
CA GLY A 91 -3.15 25.37 12.02
C GLY A 91 -2.74 23.91 12.10
N PHE A 92 -2.41 23.26 10.98
CA PHE A 92 -1.78 21.95 11.00
C PHE A 92 -0.41 22.02 11.68
N LYS A 93 -0.14 21.10 12.62
CA LYS A 93 1.04 21.19 13.51
C LYS A 93 2.33 20.88 12.78
N GLU A 94 2.33 19.82 12.00
CA GLU A 94 3.50 19.36 11.27
C GLU A 94 3.15 19.10 9.81
N VAL A 95 3.71 19.91 8.91
CA VAL A 95 3.48 19.77 7.47
C VAL A 95 4.80 19.77 6.74
N TYR A 96 4.98 18.75 5.89
CA TYR A 96 6.17 18.57 5.07
C TYR A 96 5.79 18.59 3.60
N ASN A 97 6.61 19.25 2.79
CA ASN A 97 6.54 19.16 1.34
C ASN A 97 7.53 18.10 0.84
N LEU A 98 7.10 17.14 0.02
CA LEU A 98 8.01 16.24 -0.69
C LEU A 98 8.71 17.03 -1.81
N ALA A 99 10.00 17.33 -1.61
CA ALA A 99 10.81 18.04 -2.57
C ALA A 99 11.03 17.18 -3.84
N GLY A 100 10.86 17.80 -5.00
CA GLY A 100 10.88 17.05 -6.26
C GLY A 100 9.63 16.23 -6.55
N GLY A 101 8.71 16.09 -5.58
CA GLY A 101 7.46 15.36 -5.71
C GLY A 101 7.62 13.86 -6.00
N ILE A 102 6.55 13.22 -6.50
CA ILE A 102 6.56 11.78 -6.82
C ILE A 102 7.63 11.42 -7.87
N LYS A 103 8.00 12.35 -8.76
CA LYS A 103 9.02 12.08 -9.79
C LYS A 103 10.42 11.90 -9.23
N ALA A 104 10.72 12.52 -8.08
CA ALA A 104 12.00 12.36 -7.40
C ALA A 104 11.97 11.27 -6.31
N PHE A 105 10.82 10.66 -6.07
CA PHE A 105 10.67 9.59 -5.09
C PHE A 105 10.94 8.24 -5.75
N GLU A 106 12.04 7.61 -5.36
CA GLU A 106 12.45 6.28 -5.80
C GLU A 106 11.95 5.20 -4.82
N GLY A 107 10.64 4.98 -4.80
CA GLY A 107 9.99 3.99 -3.94
C GLY A 107 8.81 3.34 -4.64
N PRO A 108 8.11 2.43 -3.95
CA PRO A 108 6.95 1.76 -4.51
C PRO A 108 5.87 2.76 -4.91
N LYS A 109 5.20 2.49 -6.02
CA LYS A 109 4.10 3.29 -6.55
C LYS A 109 2.97 2.37 -6.96
N ALA A 110 1.77 2.69 -6.49
CA ALA A 110 0.53 2.04 -6.86
C ALA A 110 -0.11 2.74 -8.07
N ALA A 111 -1.08 2.11 -8.70
CA ALA A 111 -1.85 2.65 -9.83
C ALA A 111 -3.34 2.37 -9.66
N GLY A 112 -4.16 3.15 -10.35
CA GLY A 112 -5.61 3.03 -10.33
C GLY A 112 -6.32 4.15 -9.57
N PRO A 113 -7.65 4.28 -9.74
CA PRO A 113 -8.44 5.31 -9.07
C PRO A 113 -8.53 5.06 -7.55
N GLN A 114 -8.74 6.13 -6.79
CA GLN A 114 -8.82 6.07 -5.32
C GLN A 114 -9.93 5.14 -4.81
N GLU A 115 -10.97 4.93 -5.61
CA GLU A 115 -12.14 4.10 -5.29
C GLU A 115 -11.97 2.62 -5.70
N LEU A 116 -10.84 2.26 -6.33
CA LEU A 116 -10.61 0.90 -6.83
C LEU A 116 -10.74 -0.12 -5.69
N ASP A 117 -11.56 -1.15 -5.90
CA ASP A 117 -11.78 -2.28 -4.98
C ASP A 117 -12.23 -1.90 -3.56
N LEU A 118 -12.72 -0.67 -3.34
CA LEU A 118 -13.27 -0.27 -2.04
C LEU A 118 -14.58 -0.99 -1.69
N ASP A 119 -15.25 -1.59 -2.66
CA ASP A 119 -16.44 -2.42 -2.47
C ASP A 119 -16.15 -3.79 -1.81
N LEU A 120 -14.87 -4.16 -1.67
CA LEU A 120 -14.45 -5.32 -0.88
C LEU A 120 -14.84 -5.22 0.60
N VAL A 121 -15.05 -4.00 1.10
CA VAL A 121 -15.57 -3.75 2.44
C VAL A 121 -16.75 -2.78 2.40
N ARG A 122 -17.73 -2.96 3.30
CA ARG A 122 -18.85 -2.02 3.50
C ARG A 122 -18.41 -0.78 4.27
N GLY A 123 -17.41 -0.92 5.16
CA GLY A 123 -16.85 0.11 6.03
C GLY A 123 -17.27 -0.01 7.50
N ASP A 124 -18.05 -1.03 7.85
CA ASP A 124 -18.51 -1.30 9.22
C ASP A 124 -18.09 -2.70 9.72
N GLU A 125 -17.24 -3.41 8.97
CA GLU A 125 -16.76 -4.75 9.30
C GLU A 125 -16.07 -4.78 10.66
N PRO A 126 -16.32 -5.83 11.47
CA PRO A 126 -15.50 -6.11 12.64
C PRO A 126 -14.07 -6.51 12.23
N PRO A 127 -13.08 -6.30 13.11
CA PRO A 127 -11.67 -6.57 12.80
C PRO A 127 -11.38 -7.99 12.26
N ALA A 128 -12.11 -9.00 12.75
CA ALA A 128 -11.93 -10.38 12.30
C ALA A 128 -12.28 -10.58 10.82
N GLU A 129 -13.29 -9.88 10.29
CA GLU A 129 -13.71 -10.01 8.89
C GLU A 129 -12.65 -9.47 7.91
N VAL A 130 -11.98 -8.36 8.23
CA VAL A 130 -10.92 -7.83 7.37
C VAL A 130 -9.66 -8.71 7.39
N VAL A 131 -9.39 -9.40 8.51
CA VAL A 131 -8.32 -10.41 8.57
C VAL A 131 -8.65 -11.60 7.66
N VAL A 132 -9.92 -12.01 7.61
CA VAL A 132 -10.38 -13.08 6.71
C VAL A 132 -10.22 -12.66 5.25
N LEU A 133 -10.55 -11.41 4.90
CA LEU A 133 -10.34 -10.86 3.55
C LEU A 133 -8.86 -10.93 3.15
N ALA A 134 -7.96 -10.40 4.00
CA ALA A 134 -6.53 -10.43 3.75
C ALA A 134 -6.00 -11.86 3.59
N TYR A 135 -6.38 -12.77 4.50
CA TYR A 135 -6.01 -14.18 4.40
C TYR A 135 -6.38 -14.81 3.05
N GLY A 136 -7.53 -14.45 2.50
CA GLY A 136 -7.96 -14.98 1.20
C GLY A 136 -7.11 -14.48 0.04
N MET A 137 -6.70 -13.23 0.08
CA MET A 137 -5.82 -12.64 -0.93
C MET A 137 -4.44 -13.30 -0.90
N GLU A 138 -3.84 -13.43 0.27
CA GLU A 138 -2.59 -14.17 0.50
C GLU A 138 -2.68 -15.61 0.01
N LYS A 139 -3.81 -16.28 0.29
CA LYS A 139 -4.02 -17.65 -0.17
C LYS A 139 -4.10 -17.76 -1.68
N ALA A 140 -4.73 -16.80 -2.33
CA ALA A 140 -4.79 -16.75 -3.80
C ALA A 140 -3.40 -16.53 -4.40
N LEU A 141 -2.58 -15.64 -3.80
CA LEU A 141 -1.22 -15.37 -4.24
C LEU A 141 -0.30 -16.58 -4.03
N GLN A 142 -0.41 -17.26 -2.89
CA GLN A 142 0.30 -18.52 -2.66
C GLN A 142 -0.02 -19.55 -3.75
N LEU A 143 -1.30 -19.78 -4.05
CA LEU A 143 -1.71 -20.74 -5.08
C LEU A 143 -1.22 -20.33 -6.47
N PHE A 144 -1.18 -19.04 -6.76
CA PHE A 144 -0.58 -18.52 -7.98
C PHE A 144 0.91 -18.91 -8.09
N TYR A 145 1.70 -18.70 -7.04
CA TYR A 145 3.12 -19.07 -7.05
C TYR A 145 3.32 -20.60 -7.13
N GLU A 146 2.48 -21.40 -6.48
CA GLU A 146 2.52 -22.87 -6.57
C GLU A 146 2.22 -23.34 -7.99
N ALA A 147 1.24 -22.78 -8.66
CA ALA A 147 0.93 -23.10 -10.05
C ALA A 147 2.07 -22.73 -11.00
N ARG A 148 2.83 -21.65 -10.70
CA ARG A 148 4.01 -21.26 -11.47
C ARG A 148 5.20 -22.18 -11.18
N LEU A 149 5.39 -22.61 -9.94
CA LEU A 149 6.40 -23.59 -9.55
C LEU A 149 6.25 -24.89 -10.35
N ASP A 150 5.02 -25.38 -10.50
CA ASP A 150 4.74 -26.60 -11.25
C ASP A 150 5.04 -26.49 -12.75
N GLN A 151 4.98 -25.28 -13.30
CA GLN A 151 5.21 -24.99 -14.74
C GLN A 151 6.68 -24.63 -15.05
N ALA A 152 7.42 -24.16 -14.05
CA ALA A 152 8.79 -23.68 -14.25
C ALA A 152 9.74 -24.84 -14.59
N GLN A 153 10.52 -24.69 -15.66
CA GLN A 153 11.48 -25.69 -16.12
C GLN A 153 12.90 -25.41 -15.59
N ASP A 154 13.20 -24.16 -15.29
CA ASP A 154 14.48 -23.73 -14.76
C ASP A 154 14.52 -23.84 -13.24
N GLN A 155 15.64 -24.38 -12.71
CA GLN A 155 15.80 -24.62 -11.28
C GLN A 155 15.85 -23.33 -10.45
N GLU A 156 16.40 -22.24 -10.99
CA GLU A 156 16.43 -20.95 -10.30
C GLU A 156 15.01 -20.38 -10.14
N MET A 157 14.20 -20.46 -11.20
CA MET A 157 12.79 -20.05 -11.18
C MET A 157 11.96 -20.92 -10.23
N GLN A 158 12.15 -22.23 -10.24
CA GLN A 158 11.50 -23.15 -9.28
C GLN A 158 11.84 -22.74 -7.85
N GLY A 159 13.14 -22.48 -7.58
CA GLY A 159 13.60 -22.00 -6.26
C GLY A 159 12.92 -20.71 -5.83
N LEU A 160 12.77 -19.75 -6.75
CA LEU A 160 12.12 -18.47 -6.49
C LEU A 160 10.63 -18.65 -6.18
N PHE A 161 9.86 -19.35 -7.03
CA PHE A 161 8.43 -19.54 -6.78
C PHE A 161 8.15 -20.33 -5.50
N ALA A 162 8.99 -21.32 -5.18
CA ALA A 162 8.92 -22.04 -3.91
C ALA A 162 9.23 -21.14 -2.71
N GLN A 163 10.13 -20.17 -2.87
CA GLN A 163 10.42 -19.19 -1.82
C GLN A 163 9.25 -18.22 -1.64
N LEU A 164 8.72 -17.64 -2.71
CA LEU A 164 7.57 -16.74 -2.67
C LEU A 164 6.36 -17.43 -2.03
N SER A 165 5.98 -18.62 -2.51
CA SER A 165 4.88 -19.40 -1.90
C SER A 165 5.04 -19.63 -0.40
N ARG A 166 6.28 -19.90 0.07
CA ARG A 166 6.53 -20.06 1.51
C ARG A 166 6.38 -18.76 2.31
N VAL A 167 6.68 -17.63 1.69
CA VAL A 167 6.48 -16.32 2.32
C VAL A 167 4.98 -16.10 2.55
N GLU A 168 4.13 -16.32 1.54
CA GLU A 168 2.67 -16.18 1.67
C GLU A 168 2.09 -17.14 2.72
N GLN A 169 2.62 -18.37 2.84
CA GLN A 169 2.23 -19.29 3.92
C GLN A 169 2.54 -18.71 5.31
N GLN A 170 3.67 -18.02 5.48
CA GLN A 170 4.01 -17.39 6.76
C GLN A 170 3.07 -16.23 7.09
N HIS A 171 2.64 -15.46 6.08
CA HIS A 171 1.66 -14.39 6.23
C HIS A 171 0.30 -14.94 6.63
N GLN A 172 -0.19 -15.92 5.91
CA GLN A 172 -1.42 -16.61 6.26
C GLN A 172 -1.40 -17.11 7.72
N GLN A 173 -0.25 -17.63 8.19
CA GLN A 173 -0.14 -18.05 9.58
C GLN A 173 -0.26 -16.90 10.56
N ARG A 174 0.35 -15.74 10.28
CA ARG A 174 0.22 -14.53 11.12
C ARG A 174 -1.23 -14.02 11.14
N LEU A 175 -1.87 -13.98 9.98
CA LEU A 175 -3.29 -13.58 9.87
C LEU A 175 -4.21 -14.55 10.63
N LEU A 176 -3.93 -15.85 10.59
CA LEU A 176 -4.63 -16.85 11.41
C LEU A 176 -4.48 -16.59 12.90
N ASP A 177 -3.29 -16.25 13.34
CA ASP A 177 -3.02 -15.96 14.76
C ASP A 177 -3.71 -14.66 15.19
N GLN A 178 -3.77 -13.65 14.32
CA GLN A 178 -4.57 -12.44 14.53
C GLN A 178 -6.07 -12.75 14.59
N TYR A 179 -6.58 -13.55 13.64
CA TYR A 179 -7.98 -13.96 13.64
C TYR A 179 -8.40 -14.64 14.95
N ARG A 180 -7.58 -15.59 15.45
CA ARG A 180 -7.85 -16.29 16.71
C ARG A 180 -7.96 -15.36 17.92
N GLN A 181 -7.25 -14.22 17.90
CA GLN A 181 -7.31 -13.22 18.95
C GLN A 181 -8.54 -12.31 18.85
N LEU A 182 -9.08 -12.14 17.64
CA LEU A 182 -10.15 -11.20 17.32
C LEU A 182 -11.53 -11.88 17.19
N ALA A 183 -11.55 -13.17 16.86
CA ALA A 183 -12.78 -13.91 16.65
C ALA A 183 -13.57 -14.10 17.96
N PRO A 184 -14.92 -14.13 17.91
CA PRO A 184 -15.75 -14.43 19.06
C PRO A 184 -15.39 -15.78 19.71
N ALA A 185 -15.60 -15.89 21.01
CA ALA A 185 -15.33 -17.10 21.75
C ALA A 185 -16.18 -18.27 21.18
N GLY A 186 -15.50 -19.32 20.71
CA GLY A 186 -16.12 -20.50 20.05
C GLY A 186 -15.96 -20.53 18.52
N GLU A 187 -15.65 -19.42 17.87
CA GLU A 187 -15.43 -19.34 16.41
C GLU A 187 -13.94 -19.34 16.04
N ALA A 188 -13.06 -19.18 17.00
CA ALA A 188 -11.61 -19.10 16.80
C ALA A 188 -10.95 -20.39 16.28
N ALA A 189 -11.69 -21.51 16.19
CA ALA A 189 -11.12 -22.82 15.83
C ALA A 189 -10.96 -23.04 14.33
N ALA A 190 -11.69 -22.30 13.49
CA ALA A 190 -11.57 -22.40 12.03
C ALA A 190 -11.86 -21.04 11.40
N LEU A 191 -11.07 -20.65 10.40
CA LEU A 191 -11.50 -19.60 9.47
C LEU A 191 -12.86 -20.06 8.90
N PRO A 192 -13.84 -19.15 8.76
CA PRO A 192 -15.11 -19.51 8.16
C PRO A 192 -14.86 -20.21 6.83
N ALA A 193 -15.51 -21.36 6.61
CA ALA A 193 -15.46 -22.12 5.34
C ALA A 193 -15.97 -21.30 4.12
N VAL A 194 -16.43 -20.09 4.36
CA VAL A 194 -16.84 -19.08 3.38
C VAL A 194 -15.65 -18.57 2.55
N PHE A 195 -14.42 -18.80 2.99
CA PHE A 195 -13.24 -18.46 2.21
C PHE A 195 -12.90 -19.58 1.20
N SER A 196 -13.67 -19.63 0.15
CA SER A 196 -13.15 -20.08 -1.14
C SER A 196 -12.06 -19.07 -1.51
N PRO A 197 -10.81 -19.48 -1.80
CA PRO A 197 -9.83 -18.55 -2.33
C PRO A 197 -10.46 -17.91 -3.56
N GLY A 198 -10.81 -16.63 -3.42
CA GLY A 198 -11.39 -15.88 -4.52
C GLY A 198 -10.38 -15.87 -5.67
N ASN A 199 -10.83 -15.75 -6.90
CA ASN A 199 -9.95 -15.48 -8.05
C ASN A 199 -9.30 -14.07 -7.98
N THR A 200 -9.09 -13.55 -6.77
CA THR A 200 -8.57 -12.21 -6.55
C THR A 200 -7.26 -12.33 -5.78
N LEU A 201 -6.17 -11.93 -6.44
CA LEU A 201 -4.85 -11.79 -5.85
C LEU A 201 -4.81 -10.61 -4.89
N GLU A 202 -3.78 -10.54 -4.12
CA GLU A 202 -3.44 -9.39 -3.31
C GLU A 202 -3.41 -8.11 -4.16
N GLY A 203 -3.85 -6.98 -3.58
CA GLY A 203 -4.04 -5.75 -4.32
C GLY A 203 -5.31 -5.70 -5.19
N GLY A 204 -6.22 -6.69 -5.10
CA GLY A 204 -7.52 -6.67 -5.79
C GLY A 204 -7.50 -7.25 -7.22
N PHE A 205 -6.36 -7.69 -7.74
CA PHE A 205 -6.25 -8.20 -9.12
C PHE A 205 -6.96 -9.53 -9.31
N LYS A 206 -7.70 -9.68 -10.42
CA LYS A 206 -8.21 -10.99 -10.84
C LYS A 206 -7.07 -11.84 -11.41
N VAL A 207 -6.89 -13.05 -10.87
CA VAL A 207 -5.80 -13.97 -11.28
C VAL A 207 -5.72 -14.13 -12.80
N GLN A 208 -6.86 -14.37 -13.46
CA GLN A 208 -6.89 -14.60 -14.90
C GLN A 208 -6.46 -13.35 -15.70
N GLU A 209 -7.03 -12.18 -15.38
CA GLU A 209 -6.68 -10.92 -16.05
C GLU A 209 -5.22 -10.52 -15.82
N PHE A 210 -4.74 -10.77 -14.60
CA PHE A 210 -3.36 -10.55 -14.24
C PHE A 210 -2.42 -11.42 -15.07
N MET A 211 -2.75 -12.70 -15.24
CA MET A 211 -1.98 -13.63 -16.05
C MET A 211 -1.93 -13.22 -17.52
N GLU A 212 -3.08 -12.93 -18.12
CA GLU A 212 -3.17 -12.54 -19.53
C GLU A 212 -2.29 -11.31 -19.83
N LYS A 213 -2.17 -10.38 -18.89
CA LYS A 213 -1.39 -9.14 -19.04
C LYS A 213 0.11 -9.31 -18.78
N ASN A 214 0.50 -10.27 -17.92
CA ASN A 214 1.86 -10.33 -17.38
C ASN A 214 2.61 -11.64 -17.69
N GLU A 215 2.05 -12.53 -18.51
CA GLU A 215 2.68 -13.84 -18.81
C GLU A 215 4.11 -13.69 -19.37
N SER A 216 4.35 -12.68 -20.22
CA SER A 216 5.67 -12.38 -20.76
C SER A 216 6.67 -11.84 -19.72
N TYR A 217 6.22 -11.39 -18.56
CA TYR A 217 7.05 -10.92 -17.45
C TYR A 217 7.44 -12.03 -16.46
N LEU A 218 6.98 -13.25 -16.68
CA LEU A 218 7.27 -14.39 -15.79
C LEU A 218 8.45 -15.24 -16.29
N ASP A 219 9.33 -14.68 -17.11
CA ASP A 219 10.40 -15.38 -17.83
C ASP A 219 11.76 -15.29 -17.16
N THR A 220 11.98 -14.32 -16.26
CA THR A 220 13.26 -14.12 -15.55
C THR A 220 13.04 -13.83 -14.07
N VAL A 221 14.02 -14.19 -13.23
CA VAL A 221 13.99 -13.91 -11.78
C VAL A 221 13.77 -12.43 -11.47
N PRO A 222 14.48 -11.46 -12.08
CA PRO A 222 14.21 -10.05 -11.83
C PRO A 222 12.77 -9.64 -12.17
N HIS A 223 12.24 -10.08 -13.32
CA HIS A 223 10.87 -9.75 -13.72
C HIS A 223 9.82 -10.32 -12.76
N VAL A 224 10.01 -11.55 -12.28
CA VAL A 224 9.11 -12.14 -11.27
C VAL A 224 9.18 -11.36 -9.95
N LEU A 225 10.37 -10.92 -9.52
CA LEU A 225 10.52 -10.10 -8.31
C LEU A 225 9.90 -8.72 -8.49
N ASP A 226 10.06 -8.06 -9.63
CA ASP A 226 9.41 -6.79 -9.94
C ASP A 226 7.87 -6.94 -9.89
N LEU A 227 7.35 -8.05 -10.45
CA LEU A 227 5.93 -8.35 -10.44
C LEU A 227 5.40 -8.61 -9.01
N ALA A 228 6.15 -9.37 -8.21
CA ALA A 228 5.83 -9.60 -6.80
C ALA A 228 5.80 -8.25 -6.04
N MET A 229 6.82 -7.41 -6.21
CA MET A 229 6.85 -6.07 -5.58
C MET A 229 5.69 -5.17 -6.03
N MET A 230 5.25 -5.29 -7.28
CA MET A 230 4.06 -4.56 -7.75
C MET A 230 2.79 -5.05 -7.03
N LEU A 231 2.60 -6.36 -6.86
CA LEU A 231 1.44 -6.92 -6.16
C LEU A 231 1.41 -6.45 -4.70
N GLU A 232 2.51 -6.58 -3.98
CA GLU A 232 2.66 -6.10 -2.60
C GLU A 232 2.42 -4.58 -2.47
N THR A 233 2.86 -3.81 -3.46
CA THR A 233 2.63 -2.36 -3.49
C THR A 233 1.14 -2.03 -3.62
N GLN A 234 0.43 -2.75 -4.48
CA GLN A 234 -1.01 -2.59 -4.65
C GLN A 234 -1.80 -3.08 -3.42
N ALA A 235 -1.32 -4.15 -2.77
CA ALA A 235 -1.88 -4.63 -1.52
C ALA A 235 -1.75 -3.60 -0.40
N LEU A 236 -0.55 -3.06 -0.20
CA LEU A 236 -0.28 -1.97 0.73
C LEU A 236 -1.25 -0.80 0.50
N ASP A 237 -1.36 -0.33 -0.75
CA ASP A 237 -2.26 0.76 -1.12
C ASP A 237 -3.73 0.42 -0.83
N LEU A 238 -4.17 -0.78 -1.21
CA LEU A 238 -5.53 -1.25 -0.97
C LEU A 238 -5.87 -1.25 0.52
N TYR A 239 -5.04 -1.86 1.38
CA TYR A 239 -5.30 -1.92 2.83
C TYR A 239 -5.35 -0.53 3.45
N LEU A 240 -4.52 0.41 3.00
CA LEU A 240 -4.55 1.80 3.47
C LEU A 240 -5.81 2.55 3.02
N ARG A 241 -6.31 2.30 1.80
CA ARG A 241 -7.58 2.86 1.31
C ARG A 241 -8.78 2.26 2.05
N LEU A 242 -8.78 0.94 2.28
CA LEU A 242 -9.80 0.25 3.08
C LEU A 242 -9.83 0.77 4.53
N ALA A 243 -8.67 0.99 5.15
CA ALA A 243 -8.59 1.56 6.50
C ALA A 243 -9.27 2.93 6.58
N ARG A 244 -9.15 3.78 5.56
CA ARG A 244 -9.87 5.07 5.50
C ARG A 244 -11.38 4.92 5.38
N ARG A 245 -11.85 3.88 4.69
CA ARG A 245 -13.27 3.58 4.53
C ARG A 245 -13.92 3.09 5.83
N CYS A 246 -13.16 2.34 6.67
CA CYS A 246 -13.69 1.73 7.88
C CYS A 246 -14.02 2.77 8.96
N SER A 247 -15.21 2.68 9.54
CA SER A 247 -15.69 3.54 10.64
C SER A 247 -15.14 3.13 12.01
N GLN A 248 -14.93 1.82 12.23
CA GLN A 248 -14.43 1.27 13.49
C GLN A 248 -12.93 1.47 13.63
N THR A 249 -12.49 2.04 14.75
CA THR A 249 -11.05 2.26 15.03
C THR A 249 -10.27 0.96 15.10
N SER A 250 -10.82 -0.07 15.75
CA SER A 250 -10.19 -1.39 15.87
C SER A 250 -9.94 -2.05 14.51
N THR A 251 -10.88 -1.90 13.55
CA THR A 251 -10.73 -2.43 12.20
C THR A 251 -9.66 -1.66 11.42
N ARG A 252 -9.62 -0.33 11.57
CA ARG A 252 -8.55 0.49 10.98
C ARG A 252 -7.17 0.10 11.49
N GLU A 253 -7.03 -0.13 12.80
CA GLU A 253 -5.76 -0.55 13.41
C GLU A 253 -5.28 -1.90 12.90
N VAL A 254 -6.19 -2.83 12.62
CA VAL A 254 -5.85 -4.13 12.01
C VAL A 254 -5.36 -3.92 10.58
N LEU A 255 -6.07 -3.14 9.77
CA LEU A 255 -5.68 -2.85 8.37
C LEU A 255 -4.33 -2.11 8.29
N TRP A 256 -4.05 -1.15 9.19
CA TRP A 256 -2.75 -0.50 9.26
C TRP A 256 -1.63 -1.46 9.65
N ARG A 257 -1.90 -2.43 10.54
CA ARG A 257 -0.91 -3.45 10.90
C ARG A 257 -0.60 -4.37 9.72
N ILE A 258 -1.62 -4.79 8.97
CA ILE A 258 -1.43 -5.57 7.75
C ILE A 258 -0.61 -4.74 6.75
N ALA A 259 -0.95 -3.48 6.52
CA ALA A 259 -0.19 -2.58 5.65
C ALA A 259 1.30 -2.42 6.08
N ASP A 260 1.59 -2.35 7.39
CA ASP A 260 2.98 -2.34 7.89
C ASP A 260 3.71 -3.67 7.60
N GLU A 261 3.00 -4.80 7.58
CA GLU A 261 3.56 -6.10 7.17
C GLU A 261 3.92 -6.09 5.68
N GLU A 262 3.06 -5.54 4.80
CA GLU A 262 3.36 -5.37 3.36
C GLU A 262 4.58 -4.46 3.11
N LYS A 263 4.74 -3.39 3.88
CA LYS A 263 5.96 -2.55 3.81
C LYS A 263 7.23 -3.35 4.13
N ALA A 264 7.18 -4.22 5.12
CA ALA A 264 8.32 -5.07 5.48
C ALA A 264 8.63 -6.09 4.37
N HIS A 265 7.61 -6.59 3.71
CA HIS A 265 7.70 -7.49 2.55
C HIS A 265 8.39 -6.79 1.38
N LEU A 266 7.87 -5.66 0.94
CA LEU A 266 8.47 -4.86 -0.12
C LEU A 266 9.94 -4.60 0.12
N ALA A 267 10.32 -4.25 1.37
CA ALA A 267 11.72 -4.08 1.73
C ALA A 267 12.54 -5.36 1.61
N SER A 268 11.94 -6.53 1.85
CA SER A 268 12.60 -7.83 1.73
C SER A 268 12.77 -8.25 0.27
N LEU A 269 11.73 -8.09 -0.55
CA LEU A 269 11.77 -8.33 -1.99
C LEU A 269 12.77 -7.42 -2.69
N GLY A 270 12.81 -6.13 -2.34
CA GLY A 270 13.79 -5.19 -2.88
C GLY A 270 15.23 -5.61 -2.61
N ARG A 271 15.56 -6.06 -1.37
CA ARG A 271 16.89 -6.59 -1.06
C ARG A 271 17.21 -7.86 -1.87
N LEU A 272 16.23 -8.73 -2.08
CA LEU A 272 16.42 -9.95 -2.89
C LEU A 272 16.69 -9.59 -4.35
N LEU A 273 15.94 -8.66 -4.92
CA LEU A 273 16.13 -8.17 -6.29
C LEU A 273 17.53 -7.56 -6.47
N GLU A 274 17.95 -6.68 -5.55
CA GLU A 274 19.29 -6.09 -5.60
C GLU A 274 20.41 -7.16 -5.52
N ALA A 275 20.23 -8.19 -4.69
CA ALA A 275 21.19 -9.28 -4.61
C ALA A 275 21.28 -10.04 -5.94
N LYS A 276 20.13 -10.35 -6.55
CA LYS A 276 20.07 -11.05 -7.84
C LYS A 276 20.65 -10.25 -9.01
N LEU A 277 20.46 -8.94 -9.02
CA LEU A 277 21.07 -8.07 -10.04
C LEU A 277 22.59 -8.00 -9.92
N LYS A 278 23.13 -8.01 -8.68
CA LYS A 278 24.60 -8.03 -8.44
C LYS A 278 25.26 -9.36 -8.78
N GLU A 279 24.55 -10.49 -8.72
CA GLU A 279 25.06 -11.80 -9.13
C GLU A 279 25.25 -11.93 -10.66
N LYS A 280 24.55 -11.10 -11.46
CA LYS A 280 24.54 -11.14 -12.93
C LYS A 280 25.40 -10.06 -13.59
N GLY A 281 25.95 -9.11 -12.83
CA GLY A 281 26.82 -8.02 -13.31
C GLY A 281 28.27 -8.23 -12.89
#